data_eede7d758ca779186a0f8d6794ba4d14
#
_entry.id   eede7d758ca779186a0f8d6794ba4d14
#
_cell.length_a   1.000
_cell.length_b   1.000
_cell.length_c   1.000
_cell.angle_alpha   90.00
_cell.angle_beta   90.00
_cell.angle_gamma   90.00
#
_symmetry.space_group_name_H-M   'P 1'
#
loop_
_entity.id
_entity.type
_entity.pdbx_description
1 polymer ?
#
loop_
_entity_poly.entity_id
_entity_poly.type
_entity_poly.pdbx_seq_one_letter_code
_entity_poly.pdbx_strand_id
1 'polypeptide(L)'
;SSSSAASDVYKRQILQIMLNGFGFQGMEGAGEDALAAPQAALMSSVASGIFDNSLDWNLIFTGAVIGAVLIVVDEVLRKTTKKFSLSPLAVGMGMYLPAALTIIIPIGAILGYFYDKWAARQANPDFSKRMGTLLATGLIVGESLFGVVNAAIIAAAGGESPLEIFEGGTSANVFGLILFIAVLGF
;
A
#
# COMPACT_ATOMS: atom_id res chain seq x y z
N SER A 1 2.16 -31.16 -2.22
CA SER A 1 1.49 -30.63 -3.41
C SER A 1 0.00 -30.36 -3.22
N SER A 2 -0.76 -31.10 -2.39
CA SER A 2 -2.20 -30.85 -2.17
C SER A 2 -2.50 -29.58 -1.36
N SER A 3 -1.66 -29.23 -0.40
CA SER A 3 -1.86 -28.01 0.42
C SER A 3 -1.62 -26.73 -0.36
N SER A 4 -0.71 -26.72 -1.33
CA SER A 4 -0.47 -25.57 -2.18
C SER A 4 -1.66 -25.34 -3.14
N ALA A 5 -2.21 -26.39 -3.71
CA ALA A 5 -3.37 -26.31 -4.59
C ALA A 5 -4.61 -25.81 -3.84
N ALA A 6 -4.87 -26.28 -2.62
CA ALA A 6 -5.94 -25.79 -1.77
C ALA A 6 -5.75 -24.30 -1.43
N SER A 7 -4.53 -23.90 -1.06
CA SER A 7 -4.20 -22.51 -0.79
C SER A 7 -4.45 -21.60 -1.99
N ASP A 8 -4.13 -22.05 -3.19
CA ASP A 8 -4.34 -21.26 -4.41
C ASP A 8 -5.82 -21.13 -4.77
N VAL A 9 -6.64 -22.14 -4.48
CA VAL A 9 -8.10 -22.07 -4.66
C VAL A 9 -8.69 -21.01 -3.71
N TYR A 10 -8.32 -21.01 -2.43
CA TYR A 10 -8.81 -19.99 -1.48
C TYR A 10 -8.36 -18.58 -1.85
N LYS A 11 -7.13 -18.40 -2.31
CA LYS A 11 -6.65 -17.09 -2.79
C LYS A 11 -7.48 -16.57 -3.95
N ARG A 12 -7.80 -17.43 -4.93
CA ARG A 12 -8.64 -17.06 -6.07
C ARG A 12 -10.06 -16.69 -5.63
N GLN A 13 -10.63 -17.42 -4.69
CA GLN A 13 -11.97 -17.11 -4.15
C GLN A 13 -11.99 -15.77 -3.45
N ILE A 14 -10.99 -15.46 -2.61
CA ILE A 14 -10.87 -14.15 -1.94
C ILE A 14 -10.72 -13.03 -2.97
N LEU A 15 -9.85 -13.20 -3.96
CA LEU A 15 -9.66 -12.22 -5.02
C LEU A 15 -10.94 -12.00 -5.83
N GLN A 16 -11.71 -13.05 -6.09
CA GLN A 16 -12.98 -12.93 -6.80
C GLN A 16 -14.03 -12.18 -5.97
N ILE A 17 -14.06 -12.39 -4.66
CA ILE A 17 -14.93 -11.64 -3.73
C ILE A 17 -14.55 -10.16 -3.73
N MET A 18 -13.27 -9.85 -3.64
CA MET A 18 -12.79 -8.47 -3.68
C MET A 18 -13.07 -7.79 -5.02
N LEU A 19 -12.91 -8.52 -6.12
CA LEU A 19 -13.24 -8.04 -7.45
C LEU A 19 -14.72 -7.70 -7.59
N ASN A 20 -15.59 -8.56 -7.07
CA ASN A 20 -17.04 -8.36 -7.14
C ASN A 20 -17.51 -7.24 -6.19
N GLY A 21 -16.83 -7.02 -5.07
CA GLY A 21 -17.20 -6.01 -4.09
C GLY A 21 -16.70 -4.60 -4.44
N PHE A 22 -15.45 -4.46 -4.85
CA PHE A 22 -14.81 -3.16 -5.06
C PHE A 22 -14.32 -2.93 -6.49
N GLY A 23 -13.99 -3.99 -7.22
CA GLY A 23 -13.25 -3.89 -8.47
C GLY A 23 -11.78 -3.51 -8.26
N PHE A 24 -11.01 -3.45 -9.34
CA PHE A 24 -9.62 -2.99 -9.34
C PHE A 24 -9.43 -1.79 -10.25
N GLN A 25 -8.58 -0.86 -9.83
CA GLN A 25 -8.24 0.32 -10.63
C GLN A 25 -7.67 -0.09 -11.99
N GLY A 26 -8.18 0.54 -13.04
CA GLY A 26 -7.79 0.24 -14.43
C GLY A 26 -8.69 -0.79 -15.14
N MET A 27 -9.71 -1.34 -14.49
CA MET A 27 -10.74 -2.15 -15.12
C MET A 27 -11.89 -1.27 -15.64
N GLU A 28 -12.51 -1.69 -16.75
CA GLU A 28 -13.74 -1.05 -17.24
C GLU A 28 -14.85 -1.18 -16.18
N GLY A 29 -15.44 -0.05 -15.78
CA GLY A 29 -16.49 -0.01 -14.76
C GLY A 29 -15.99 0.04 -13.32
N ALA A 30 -14.68 0.21 -13.10
CA ALA A 30 -14.14 0.42 -11.75
C ALA A 30 -14.66 1.74 -11.17
N GLY A 31 -15.27 1.67 -9.98
CA GLY A 31 -15.75 2.83 -9.23
C GLY A 31 -14.61 3.62 -8.57
N GLU A 32 -14.99 4.70 -7.87
CA GLU A 32 -14.03 5.53 -7.13
C GLU A 32 -13.35 4.76 -5.98
N ASP A 33 -14.02 3.75 -5.43
CA ASP A 33 -13.53 2.90 -4.34
C ASP A 33 -12.75 1.67 -4.83
N ALA A 34 -12.41 1.62 -6.12
CA ALA A 34 -11.69 0.49 -6.70
C ALA A 34 -10.32 0.30 -6.04
N LEU A 35 -10.00 -0.96 -5.73
CA LEU A 35 -8.76 -1.33 -5.07
C LEU A 35 -7.55 -1.08 -5.97
N ALA A 36 -6.53 -0.45 -5.41
CA ALA A 36 -5.26 -0.27 -6.09
C ALA A 36 -4.48 -1.59 -6.09
N ALA A 37 -4.17 -2.11 -7.27
CA ALA A 37 -3.31 -3.26 -7.46
C ALA A 37 -2.10 -2.89 -8.33
N PRO A 38 -1.16 -2.06 -7.83
CA PRO A 38 -0.12 -1.47 -8.66
C PRO A 38 0.81 -2.51 -9.28
N GLN A 39 1.15 -3.56 -8.57
CA GLN A 39 1.99 -4.64 -9.12
C GLN A 39 1.29 -5.42 -10.23
N ALA A 40 0.01 -5.71 -10.06
CA ALA A 40 -0.78 -6.40 -11.09
C ALA A 40 -0.97 -5.50 -12.32
N ALA A 41 -1.22 -4.22 -12.13
CA ALA A 41 -1.33 -3.24 -13.21
C ALA A 41 -0.02 -3.11 -14.00
N LEU A 42 1.12 -3.06 -13.31
CA LEU A 42 2.44 -3.04 -13.95
C LEU A 42 2.68 -4.30 -14.79
N MET A 43 2.43 -5.48 -14.21
CA MET A 43 2.60 -6.76 -14.92
C MET A 43 1.68 -6.84 -16.13
N SER A 44 0.44 -6.39 -15.98
CA SER A 44 -0.53 -6.34 -17.09
C SER A 44 -0.09 -5.39 -18.20
N SER A 45 0.37 -4.19 -17.84
CA SER A 45 0.87 -3.20 -18.80
C SER A 45 2.08 -3.70 -19.58
N VAL A 46 3.03 -4.33 -18.90
CA VAL A 46 4.21 -4.91 -19.55
C VAL A 46 3.81 -6.07 -20.46
N ALA A 47 2.94 -6.96 -20.02
CA ALA A 47 2.45 -8.07 -20.82
C ALA A 47 1.72 -7.56 -22.07
N SER A 48 0.75 -6.66 -21.93
CA SER A 48 0.02 -6.05 -23.05
C SER A 48 0.98 -5.35 -24.02
N GLY A 49 1.93 -4.58 -23.50
CA GLY A 49 2.93 -3.90 -24.29
C GLY A 49 3.78 -4.84 -25.16
N ILE A 50 4.12 -6.03 -24.62
CA ILE A 50 4.86 -7.05 -25.37
C ILE A 50 3.97 -7.70 -26.44
N PHE A 51 2.74 -8.07 -26.09
CA PHE A 51 1.83 -8.75 -27.01
C PHE A 51 1.33 -7.83 -28.13
N ASP A 52 1.03 -6.58 -27.80
CA ASP A 52 0.52 -5.59 -28.76
C ASP A 52 1.64 -4.85 -29.49
N ASN A 53 2.90 -5.16 -29.19
CA ASN A 53 4.09 -4.49 -29.71
C ASN A 53 4.06 -2.95 -29.53
N SER A 54 3.40 -2.50 -28.48
CA SER A 54 3.15 -1.09 -28.13
C SER A 54 4.11 -0.54 -27.06
N LEU A 55 5.17 -1.30 -26.73
CA LEU A 55 6.18 -0.85 -25.77
C LEU A 55 6.93 0.37 -26.29
N ASP A 56 6.88 1.44 -25.53
CA ASP A 56 7.70 2.62 -25.80
C ASP A 56 9.12 2.40 -25.24
N TRP A 57 9.99 1.85 -26.11
CA TRP A 57 11.37 1.56 -25.77
C TRP A 57 12.17 2.80 -25.33
N ASN A 58 11.79 3.99 -25.81
CA ASN A 58 12.43 5.23 -25.41
C ASN A 58 12.18 5.55 -23.93
N LEU A 59 10.94 5.37 -23.47
CA LEU A 59 10.59 5.55 -22.07
C LEU A 59 11.26 4.51 -21.17
N ILE A 60 11.29 3.25 -21.60
CA ILE A 60 11.97 2.17 -20.86
C ILE A 60 13.46 2.48 -20.73
N PHE A 61 14.13 2.89 -21.81
CA PHE A 61 15.54 3.24 -21.80
C PHE A 61 15.80 4.46 -20.92
N THR A 62 14.96 5.48 -21.00
CA THR A 62 15.05 6.66 -20.13
C THR A 62 14.91 6.28 -18.66
N GLY A 63 13.94 5.43 -18.31
CA GLY A 63 13.78 4.91 -16.95
C GLY A 63 14.99 4.11 -16.48
N ALA A 64 15.58 3.29 -17.33
CA ALA A 64 16.79 2.53 -17.03
C ALA A 64 18.00 3.45 -16.76
N VAL A 65 18.18 4.50 -17.55
CA VAL A 65 19.25 5.50 -17.35
C VAL A 65 19.05 6.23 -16.01
N ILE A 66 17.84 6.70 -15.72
CA ILE A 66 17.53 7.35 -14.45
C ILE A 66 17.81 6.40 -13.27
N GLY A 67 17.38 5.14 -13.36
CA GLY A 67 17.64 4.12 -12.36
C GLY A 67 19.14 3.89 -12.13
N ALA A 68 19.92 3.81 -13.20
CA ALA A 68 21.37 3.66 -13.12
C ALA A 68 22.03 4.86 -12.43
N VAL A 69 21.63 6.09 -12.78
CA VAL A 69 22.13 7.32 -12.14
C VAL A 69 21.78 7.32 -10.65
N LEU A 70 20.57 6.94 -10.27
CA LEU A 70 20.16 6.86 -8.86
C LEU A 70 20.96 5.83 -8.07
N ILE A 71 21.30 4.69 -8.67
CA ILE A 71 22.17 3.68 -8.04
C ILE A 71 23.55 4.24 -7.77
N VAL A 72 24.14 4.95 -8.75
CA VAL A 72 25.44 5.59 -8.58
C VAL A 72 25.40 6.66 -7.49
N VAL A 73 24.34 7.48 -7.48
CA VAL A 73 24.15 8.52 -6.45
C VAL A 73 24.01 7.89 -5.05
N ASP A 74 23.22 6.81 -4.92
CA ASP A 74 23.07 6.10 -3.64
C ASP A 74 24.41 5.54 -3.14
N GLU A 75 25.19 4.92 -4.04
CA GLU A 75 26.50 4.36 -3.71
C GLU A 75 27.49 5.44 -3.25
N VAL A 76 27.50 6.59 -3.93
CA VAL A 76 28.34 7.73 -3.56
C VAL A 76 27.90 8.31 -2.21
N LEU A 77 26.59 8.49 -1.99
CA LEU A 77 26.03 8.98 -0.73
C LEU A 77 26.37 8.05 0.45
N ARG A 78 26.25 6.76 0.25
CA ARG A 78 26.59 5.75 1.27
C ARG A 78 28.07 5.80 1.66
N LYS A 79 28.96 5.99 0.67
CA LYS A 79 30.42 6.10 0.91
C LYS A 79 30.80 7.40 1.58
N THR A 80 30.13 8.50 1.20
CA THR A 80 30.49 9.85 1.65
C THR A 80 29.90 10.24 2.98
N THR A 81 28.62 9.93 3.20
CA THR A 81 27.85 10.52 4.32
C THR A 81 27.45 9.51 5.39
N LYS A 82 27.48 8.21 5.14
CA LYS A 82 27.08 7.11 6.07
C LYS A 82 25.71 7.27 6.78
N LYS A 83 25.10 8.47 6.72
CA LYS A 83 23.81 8.80 7.36
C LYS A 83 22.63 8.87 6.40
N PHE A 84 22.85 9.12 5.12
CA PHE A 84 21.83 9.24 4.11
C PHE A 84 22.04 8.18 3.05
N SER A 85 21.00 7.39 2.78
CA SER A 85 20.92 6.49 1.63
C SER A 85 19.68 6.85 0.83
N LEU A 86 19.84 6.98 -0.48
CA LEU A 86 18.74 7.20 -1.40
C LEU A 86 18.42 5.86 -2.06
N SER A 87 17.41 5.14 -1.55
CA SER A 87 17.01 3.88 -2.16
C SER A 87 16.43 4.11 -3.56
N PRO A 88 17.06 3.60 -4.64
CA PRO A 88 16.50 3.70 -5.99
C PRO A 88 15.11 3.08 -6.10
N LEU A 89 14.86 2.01 -5.35
CA LEU A 89 13.55 1.36 -5.27
C LEU A 89 12.49 2.30 -4.67
N ALA A 90 12.84 3.04 -3.61
CA ALA A 90 11.92 4.00 -2.98
C ALA A 90 11.56 5.14 -3.93
N VAL A 91 12.54 5.64 -4.72
CA VAL A 91 12.29 6.67 -5.73
C VAL A 91 11.37 6.13 -6.83
N GLY A 92 11.64 4.94 -7.35
CA GLY A 92 10.80 4.29 -8.36
C GLY A 92 9.37 4.07 -7.88
N MET A 93 9.20 3.58 -6.67
CA MET A 93 7.88 3.41 -6.05
C MET A 93 7.16 4.75 -5.84
N GLY A 94 7.89 5.80 -5.43
CA GLY A 94 7.33 7.13 -5.26
C GLY A 94 6.84 7.78 -6.56
N MET A 95 7.49 7.47 -7.68
CA MET A 95 7.05 7.93 -9.01
C MET A 95 5.88 7.09 -9.58
N TYR A 96 5.86 5.80 -9.27
CA TYR A 96 4.87 4.88 -9.82
C TYR A 96 3.54 4.90 -9.06
N LEU A 97 3.59 4.98 -7.72
CA LEU A 97 2.38 4.94 -6.90
C LEU A 97 1.65 6.30 -6.92
N PRO A 98 0.31 6.30 -6.88
CA PRO A 98 -0.47 7.51 -6.70
C PRO A 98 -0.03 8.32 -5.47
N ALA A 99 -0.05 9.64 -5.57
CA ALA A 99 0.37 10.53 -4.49
C ALA A 99 -0.42 10.29 -3.19
N ALA A 100 -1.68 9.90 -3.29
CA ALA A 100 -2.52 9.58 -2.14
C ALA A 100 -1.97 8.42 -1.29
N LEU A 101 -1.33 7.43 -1.92
CA LEU A 101 -0.70 6.30 -1.23
C LEU A 101 0.71 6.63 -0.74
N THR A 102 1.46 7.44 -1.48
CA THR A 102 2.86 7.75 -1.15
C THR A 102 3.01 8.81 -0.07
N ILE A 103 2.09 9.76 0.05
CA ILE A 103 2.19 10.86 1.03
C ILE A 103 2.07 10.37 2.49
N ILE A 104 1.39 9.25 2.70
CA ILE A 104 1.21 8.66 4.03
C ILE A 104 2.53 8.07 4.56
N ILE A 105 3.42 7.60 3.67
CA ILE A 105 4.69 6.99 4.04
C ILE A 105 5.62 7.98 4.77
N PRO A 106 5.90 9.20 4.24
CA PRO A 106 6.67 10.20 4.97
C PRO A 106 6.03 10.63 6.30
N ILE A 107 4.70 10.76 6.32
CA ILE A 107 3.96 11.10 7.54
C ILE A 107 4.16 9.99 8.58
N GLY A 108 3.99 8.73 8.20
CA GLY A 108 4.24 7.58 9.06
C GLY A 108 5.69 7.51 9.54
N ALA A 109 6.66 7.83 8.69
CA ALA A 109 8.08 7.86 9.06
C ALA A 109 8.38 8.96 10.09
N ILE A 110 7.77 10.13 9.96
CA ILE A 110 7.91 11.23 10.93
C ILE A 110 7.29 10.83 12.27
N LEU A 111 6.09 10.28 12.27
CA LEU A 111 5.42 9.78 13.47
C LEU A 111 6.23 8.66 14.13
N GLY A 112 6.75 7.72 13.36
CA GLY A 112 7.63 6.66 13.84
C GLY A 112 8.91 7.19 14.47
N TYR A 113 9.51 8.21 13.89
CA TYR A 113 10.69 8.87 14.47
C TYR A 113 10.40 9.49 15.85
N PHE A 114 9.29 10.20 16.00
CA PHE A 114 8.88 10.75 17.28
C PHE A 114 8.56 9.66 18.30
N TYR A 115 7.87 8.60 17.86
CA TYR A 115 7.58 7.45 18.69
C TYR A 115 8.86 6.74 19.18
N ASP A 116 9.81 6.49 18.30
CA ASP A 116 11.10 5.88 18.64
C ASP A 116 11.89 6.72 19.63
N LYS A 117 11.86 8.04 19.48
CA LYS A 117 12.50 8.97 20.40
C LYS A 117 11.83 8.97 21.76
N TRP A 118 10.51 8.85 21.81
CA TRP A 118 9.75 8.71 23.04
C TRP A 118 10.02 7.35 23.69
N ALA A 119 9.95 6.26 22.93
CA ALA A 119 10.20 4.91 23.40
C ALA A 119 11.61 4.72 23.98
N ALA A 120 12.62 5.40 23.42
CA ALA A 120 13.98 5.38 23.92
C ALA A 120 14.12 5.98 25.34
N ARG A 121 13.15 6.78 25.79
CA ARG A 121 13.13 7.39 27.14
C ARG A 121 12.36 6.55 28.17
N GLN A 122 11.72 5.46 27.73
CA GLN A 122 10.97 4.58 28.63
C GLN A 122 11.91 3.64 29.39
N ALA A 123 11.41 3.08 30.51
CA ALA A 123 12.16 2.13 31.32
C ALA A 123 12.59 0.86 30.56
N ASN A 124 11.83 0.49 29.52
CA ASN A 124 12.08 -0.68 28.68
C ASN A 124 11.95 -0.30 27.19
N PRO A 125 12.98 0.37 26.60
CA PRO A 125 12.91 0.89 25.22
C PRO A 125 12.60 -0.19 24.17
N ASP A 126 13.19 -1.37 24.30
CA ASP A 126 12.98 -2.49 23.35
C ASP A 126 11.55 -3.01 23.37
N PHE A 127 10.95 -3.09 24.57
CA PHE A 127 9.55 -3.47 24.71
C PHE A 127 8.62 -2.44 24.06
N SER A 128 8.84 -1.15 24.34
CA SER A 128 8.03 -0.07 23.77
C SER A 128 8.11 -0.04 22.24
N LYS A 129 9.30 -0.23 21.65
CA LYS A 129 9.48 -0.31 20.21
C LYS A 129 8.76 -1.52 19.60
N ARG A 130 8.84 -2.67 20.25
CA ARG A 130 8.12 -3.88 19.83
C ARG A 130 6.60 -3.67 19.85
N MET A 131 6.09 -3.02 20.89
CA MET A 131 4.65 -2.73 21.01
C MET A 131 4.18 -1.81 19.89
N GLY A 132 4.94 -0.75 19.53
CA GLY A 132 4.63 0.10 18.39
C GLY A 132 4.61 -0.65 17.07
N THR A 133 5.58 -1.52 16.85
CA THR A 133 5.62 -2.37 15.63
C THR A 133 4.45 -3.35 15.60
N LEU A 134 4.09 -3.96 16.72
CA LEU A 134 2.95 -4.87 16.82
C LEU A 134 1.62 -4.15 16.57
N LEU A 135 1.46 -2.93 17.12
CA LEU A 135 0.29 -2.10 16.88
C LEU A 135 0.14 -1.77 15.39
N ALA A 136 1.22 -1.28 14.77
CA ALA A 136 1.22 -0.96 13.35
C ALA A 136 0.91 -2.19 12.48
N THR A 137 1.51 -3.32 12.79
CA THR A 137 1.26 -4.59 12.09
C THR A 137 -0.19 -5.04 12.29
N GLY A 138 -0.70 -4.92 13.52
CA GLY A 138 -2.08 -5.26 13.86
C GLY A 138 -3.10 -4.40 13.09
N LEU A 139 -2.84 -3.11 12.92
CA LEU A 139 -3.68 -2.21 12.13
C LEU A 139 -3.69 -2.60 10.65
N ILE A 140 -2.53 -2.90 10.06
CA ILE A 140 -2.42 -3.33 8.65
C ILE A 140 -3.17 -4.63 8.42
N VAL A 141 -2.97 -5.62 9.28
CA VAL A 141 -3.66 -6.92 9.17
C VAL A 141 -5.16 -6.77 9.42
N GLY A 142 -5.54 -5.96 10.41
CA GLY A 142 -6.94 -5.68 10.73
C GLY A 142 -7.68 -5.02 9.58
N GLU A 143 -7.08 -4.02 8.95
CA GLU A 143 -7.62 -3.38 7.74
C GLU A 143 -7.84 -4.40 6.61
N SER A 144 -6.83 -5.22 6.34
CA SER A 144 -6.90 -6.21 5.27
C SER A 144 -7.98 -7.26 5.52
N LEU A 145 -8.11 -7.76 6.75
CA LEU A 145 -9.15 -8.71 7.13
C LEU A 145 -10.54 -8.08 7.04
N PHE A 146 -10.70 -6.87 7.58
CA PHE A 146 -11.97 -6.15 7.51
C PHE A 146 -12.35 -5.85 6.07
N GLY A 147 -11.40 -5.45 5.21
CA GLY A 147 -11.63 -5.22 3.79
C GLY A 147 -12.18 -6.46 3.08
N VAL A 148 -11.63 -7.64 3.36
CA VAL A 148 -12.13 -8.91 2.78
C VAL A 148 -13.55 -9.22 3.27
N VAL A 149 -13.82 -9.05 4.58
CA VAL A 149 -15.14 -9.28 5.15
C VAL A 149 -16.16 -8.30 4.57
N ASN A 150 -15.80 -7.03 4.49
CA ASN A 150 -16.65 -5.99 3.92
C ASN A 150 -16.96 -6.26 2.43
N ALA A 151 -15.94 -6.64 1.65
CA ALA A 151 -16.14 -7.03 0.25
C ALA A 151 -17.09 -8.21 0.10
N ALA A 152 -17.00 -9.20 0.99
CA ALA A 152 -17.92 -10.35 1.00
C ALA A 152 -19.35 -9.91 1.31
N ILE A 153 -19.54 -8.98 2.24
CA ILE A 153 -20.86 -8.43 2.60
C ILE A 153 -21.45 -7.65 1.42
N ILE A 154 -20.68 -6.79 0.77
CA ILE A 154 -21.11 -6.02 -0.40
C ILE A 154 -21.48 -6.95 -1.55
N ALA A 155 -20.67 -7.97 -1.82
CA ALA A 155 -20.95 -8.96 -2.85
C ALA A 155 -22.25 -9.75 -2.56
N ALA A 156 -22.50 -10.10 -1.30
CA ALA A 156 -23.73 -10.78 -0.87
C ALA A 156 -24.97 -9.88 -0.92
N ALA A 157 -24.79 -8.58 -0.68
CA ALA A 157 -25.86 -7.57 -0.73
C ALA A 157 -26.19 -7.08 -2.16
N GLY A 158 -25.52 -7.62 -3.18
CA GLY A 158 -25.79 -7.25 -4.58
C GLY A 158 -25.16 -5.93 -5.01
N GLY A 159 -24.12 -5.46 -4.33
CA GLY A 159 -23.39 -4.24 -4.65
C GLY A 159 -23.75 -3.04 -3.77
N GLU A 160 -24.70 -3.16 -2.88
CA GLU A 160 -24.97 -2.15 -1.86
C GLU A 160 -24.00 -2.31 -0.69
N SER A 161 -23.60 -1.20 -0.06
CA SER A 161 -22.70 -1.18 1.09
C SER A 161 -23.48 -1.10 2.42
N PRO A 162 -23.94 -2.23 3.00
CA PRO A 162 -24.81 -2.19 4.20
C PRO A 162 -24.12 -1.64 5.44
N LEU A 163 -22.78 -1.61 5.45
CA LEU A 163 -21.97 -1.10 6.56
C LEU A 163 -21.57 0.37 6.38
N GLU A 164 -22.02 1.02 5.32
CA GLU A 164 -21.78 2.44 5.09
C GLU A 164 -22.66 3.28 6.03
N ILE A 165 -22.05 3.69 7.15
CA ILE A 165 -22.73 4.50 8.18
C ILE A 165 -22.78 5.98 7.75
N PHE A 166 -21.83 6.40 6.92
CA PHE A 166 -21.74 7.74 6.38
C PHE A 166 -21.68 7.67 4.86
N GLU A 167 -22.61 8.31 4.18
CA GLU A 167 -22.48 8.59 2.75
C GLU A 167 -21.18 9.36 2.54
N GLY A 168 -20.32 8.87 1.66
CA GLY A 168 -18.97 9.39 1.45
C GLY A 168 -18.95 10.93 1.38
N GLY A 169 -18.08 11.56 2.15
CA GLY A 169 -17.99 13.00 2.23
C GLY A 169 -17.05 13.49 3.34
N THR A 170 -17.04 14.81 3.55
CA THR A 170 -16.20 15.46 4.56
C THR A 170 -16.43 14.89 5.97
N SER A 171 -17.66 14.50 6.30
CA SER A 171 -18.01 13.92 7.60
C SER A 171 -17.34 12.57 7.87
N ALA A 172 -17.31 11.68 6.88
CA ALA A 172 -16.63 10.39 6.98
C ALA A 172 -15.13 10.56 7.16
N ASN A 173 -14.53 11.48 6.40
CA ASN A 173 -13.10 11.78 6.48
C ASN A 173 -12.71 12.38 7.85
N VAL A 174 -13.52 13.30 8.38
CA VAL A 174 -13.29 13.90 9.69
C VAL A 174 -13.43 12.86 10.79
N PHE A 175 -14.46 12.00 10.73
CA PHE A 175 -14.63 10.93 11.71
C PHE A 175 -13.49 9.92 11.67
N GLY A 176 -13.05 9.51 10.47
CA GLY A 176 -11.90 8.62 10.28
C GLY A 176 -10.61 9.24 10.82
N LEU A 177 -10.39 10.54 10.60
CA LEU A 177 -9.23 11.26 11.11
C LEU A 177 -9.24 11.32 12.64
N ILE A 178 -10.40 11.62 13.26
CA ILE A 178 -10.54 11.64 14.73
C ILE A 178 -10.26 10.27 15.32
N LEU A 179 -10.79 9.21 14.71
CA LEU A 179 -10.59 7.85 15.15
C LEU A 179 -9.12 7.43 15.02
N PHE A 180 -8.46 7.81 13.92
CA PHE A 180 -7.04 7.58 13.70
C PHE A 180 -6.18 8.28 14.76
N ILE A 181 -6.45 9.55 15.05
CA ILE A 181 -5.75 10.31 16.10
C ILE A 181 -5.97 9.68 17.47
N ALA A 182 -7.19 9.23 17.77
CA ALA A 182 -7.50 8.55 19.03
C ALA A 182 -6.71 7.24 19.21
N VAL A 183 -6.57 6.46 18.14
CA VAL A 183 -5.76 5.21 18.15
C VAL A 183 -4.27 5.50 18.33
N LEU A 184 -3.76 6.58 17.73
CA LEU A 184 -2.35 6.97 17.89
C LEU A 184 -2.05 7.56 19.28
N GLY A 185 -3.05 8.15 19.94
CA GLY A 185 -2.89 8.76 21.29
C GLY A 185 -3.07 7.79 22.45
N PHE A 186 -3.53 6.57 22.20
CA PHE A 186 -3.70 5.51 23.19
C PHE A 186 -2.43 4.65 23.31
#